data_5e1077cf95d0e97d63a0d47aa21cf9de
#
_entry.id   5e1077cf95d0e97d63a0d47aa21cf9de
#
_cell.length_a   1.000
_cell.length_b   1.000
_cell.length_c   1.000
_cell.angle_alpha   90.00
_cell.angle_beta   90.00
_cell.angle_gamma   90.00
#
_symmetry.space_group_name_H-M   'P 1'
#
loop_
_entity.id
_entity.type
_entity.pdbx_description
1 polymer ?
#
loop_
_entity_poly.entity_id
_entity_poly.type
_entity_poly.pdbx_seq_one_letter_code
_entity_poly.pdbx_strand_id
1 'polypeptide(L)'
;VRIVDFGDTLTEILKAARKEQLKNRMQYGELYHRNYYKEVHVKNRVYYEYYHLDGTQEVPADYKEISFVCLRPDGSLELPSTLGIVCRSVAKKLEGFEEFHFHQLRHTYTSNLLSNGAAPKDVQELLGHSDVSTTMNIYAHSTRKAKRDSA
;
A
#
# COMPACT_ATOMS: atom_id res chain seq x y z
N VAL A 1 13.87 4.47 1.94
CA VAL A 1 12.66 4.91 2.67
C VAL A 1 12.15 6.17 2.03
N ARG A 2 10.85 6.29 1.85
CA ARG A 2 10.20 7.47 1.26
C ARG A 2 9.14 7.99 2.24
N ILE A 3 9.11 9.29 2.43
CA ILE A 3 8.05 9.98 3.18
C ILE A 3 6.98 10.40 2.16
N VAL A 4 5.72 10.19 2.51
CA VAL A 4 4.57 10.57 1.69
C VAL A 4 3.61 11.36 2.57
N ASP A 5 3.32 12.58 2.15
CA ASP A 5 2.32 13.41 2.81
C ASP A 5 0.91 13.00 2.38
N PHE A 6 -0.05 13.10 3.30
CA PHE A 6 -1.45 12.77 3.03
C PHE A 6 -2.40 13.66 3.85
N GLY A 7 -3.61 13.81 3.33
CA GLY A 7 -4.61 14.71 3.92
C GLY A 7 -5.41 14.09 5.08
N ASP A 8 -6.30 14.90 5.65
CA ASP A 8 -7.06 14.59 6.85
C ASP A 8 -7.93 13.34 6.71
N THR A 9 -8.56 13.12 5.56
CA THR A 9 -9.38 11.93 5.31
C THR A 9 -8.60 10.63 5.51
N LEU A 10 -7.38 10.55 4.94
CA LEU A 10 -6.55 9.37 5.11
C LEU A 10 -6.01 9.28 6.56
N THR A 11 -5.75 10.41 7.20
CA THR A 11 -5.37 10.48 8.61
C THR A 11 -6.41 9.80 9.50
N GLU A 12 -7.69 10.11 9.32
CA GLU A 12 -8.77 9.50 10.12
C GLU A 12 -8.92 8.00 9.84
N ILE A 13 -8.79 7.58 8.58
CA ILE A 13 -8.81 6.16 8.21
C ILE A 13 -7.66 5.41 8.91
N LEU A 14 -6.44 5.98 8.89
CA LEU A 14 -5.27 5.37 9.53
C LEU A 14 -5.39 5.31 11.06
N LYS A 15 -5.97 6.34 11.68
CA LYS A 15 -6.27 6.31 13.12
C LYS A 15 -7.28 5.21 13.48
N ALA A 16 -8.33 5.06 12.69
CA ALA A 16 -9.33 4.01 12.88
C ALA A 16 -8.69 2.61 12.71
N ALA A 17 -7.89 2.41 11.67
CA ALA A 17 -7.16 1.17 11.45
C ALA A 17 -6.21 0.86 12.62
N ARG A 18 -5.49 1.86 13.12
CA ARG A 18 -4.61 1.70 14.28
C ARG A 18 -5.37 1.29 15.54
N LYS A 19 -6.54 1.90 15.78
CA LYS A 19 -7.40 1.54 16.92
C LYS A 19 -7.86 0.09 16.83
N GLU A 20 -8.25 -0.36 15.65
CA GLU A 20 -8.65 -1.75 15.43
C GLU A 20 -7.49 -2.73 15.61
N GLN A 21 -6.30 -2.41 15.13
CA GLN A 21 -5.09 -3.22 15.38
C GLN A 21 -4.79 -3.36 16.87
N LEU A 22 -4.91 -2.29 17.64
CA LEU A 22 -4.70 -2.33 19.08
C LEU A 22 -5.74 -3.20 19.80
N LYS A 23 -7.01 -3.12 19.40
CA LYS A 23 -8.08 -3.98 19.89
C LYS A 23 -7.80 -5.46 19.60
N ASN A 24 -7.42 -5.76 18.36
CA ASN A 24 -7.04 -7.10 17.93
C ASN A 24 -5.85 -7.63 18.72
N ARG A 25 -4.81 -6.82 18.93
CA ARG A 25 -3.65 -7.16 19.76
C ARG A 25 -4.05 -7.54 21.19
N MET A 26 -5.00 -6.83 21.79
CA MET A 26 -5.52 -7.17 23.11
C MET A 26 -6.33 -8.47 23.09
N GLN A 27 -7.13 -8.69 22.04
CA GLN A 27 -7.98 -9.88 21.91
C GLN A 27 -7.16 -11.16 21.69
N TYR A 28 -6.13 -11.11 20.85
CA TYR A 28 -5.27 -12.25 20.53
C TYR A 28 -4.20 -12.50 21.60
N GLY A 29 -3.85 -11.49 22.41
CA GLY A 29 -2.86 -11.62 23.47
C GLY A 29 -1.51 -12.15 22.97
N GLU A 30 -1.04 -13.26 23.54
CA GLU A 30 0.23 -13.89 23.17
C GLU A 30 0.23 -14.48 21.75
N LEU A 31 -0.93 -14.81 21.22
CA LEU A 31 -1.07 -15.31 19.85
C LEU A 31 -1.02 -14.19 18.80
N TYR A 32 -0.93 -12.91 19.22
CA TYR A 32 -0.81 -11.80 18.29
C TYR A 32 0.59 -11.73 17.72
N HIS A 33 0.68 -11.78 16.39
CA HIS A 33 1.93 -11.65 15.67
C HIS A 33 2.45 -10.21 15.67
N ARG A 34 3.72 -10.04 15.99
CA ARG A 34 4.43 -8.77 15.92
C ARG A 34 5.47 -8.84 14.82
N ASN A 35 5.70 -7.70 14.19
CA ASN A 35 6.64 -7.59 13.11
C ASN A 35 7.86 -6.80 13.57
N TYR A 36 9.03 -7.28 13.22
CA TYR A 36 10.32 -6.69 13.60
C TYR A 36 11.19 -6.50 12.38
N TYR A 37 12.10 -5.57 12.45
CA TYR A 37 13.09 -5.33 11.41
C TYR A 37 14.47 -5.06 11.98
N LYS A 38 15.47 -5.36 11.17
CA LYS A 38 16.87 -5.01 11.40
C LYS A 38 17.44 -4.39 10.14
N GLU A 39 18.25 -3.34 10.29
CA GLU A 39 19.00 -2.74 9.19
C GLU A 39 20.31 -3.51 9.00
N VAL A 40 20.52 -4.01 7.79
CA VAL A 40 21.72 -4.72 7.39
C VAL A 40 22.46 -3.91 6.35
N HIS A 41 23.68 -3.48 6.67
CA HIS A 41 24.53 -2.69 5.80
C HIS A 41 25.45 -3.61 5.00
N VAL A 42 25.27 -3.66 3.67
CA VAL A 42 26.13 -4.42 2.77
C VAL A 42 26.74 -3.46 1.75
N LYS A 43 28.05 -3.23 1.87
CA LYS A 43 28.76 -2.20 1.08
C LYS A 43 28.09 -0.83 1.28
N ASN A 44 27.63 -0.19 0.19
CA ASN A 44 26.97 1.12 0.21
C ASN A 44 25.43 1.02 0.15
N ARG A 45 24.84 -0.13 0.49
CA ARG A 45 23.40 -0.34 0.46
C ARG A 45 22.89 -0.78 1.81
N VAL A 46 21.72 -0.29 2.18
CA VAL A 46 20.98 -0.71 3.38
C VAL A 46 19.88 -1.65 2.95
N TYR A 47 19.83 -2.81 3.57
CA TYR A 47 18.77 -3.79 3.43
C TYR A 47 18.02 -3.89 4.74
N TYR A 48 16.77 -4.35 4.69
CA TYR A 48 15.93 -4.58 5.86
C TYR A 48 15.61 -6.07 5.92
N GLU A 49 16.02 -6.71 7.02
CA GLU A 49 15.57 -8.05 7.36
C GLU A 49 14.32 -7.94 8.22
N TYR A 50 13.30 -8.72 7.91
CA TYR A 50 12.03 -8.72 8.64
C TYR A 50 11.83 -10.06 9.35
N TYR A 51 11.39 -9.98 10.60
CA TYR A 51 10.96 -11.12 11.38
C TYR A 51 9.50 -10.95 11.80
N HIS A 52 8.83 -12.07 11.83
CA HIS A 52 7.42 -12.16 12.15
C HIS A 52 7.24 -13.20 13.24
N LEU A 53 6.95 -12.77 14.46
CA LEU A 53 6.95 -13.57 15.66
C LEU A 53 5.64 -13.40 16.42
N ASP A 54 5.13 -14.47 17.01
CA ASP A 54 4.10 -14.39 18.04
C ASP A 54 4.70 -14.11 19.43
N GLY A 55 3.85 -13.89 20.43
CA GLY A 55 4.31 -13.52 21.77
C GLY A 55 5.00 -14.65 22.55
N THR A 56 5.00 -15.88 22.01
CA THR A 56 5.68 -17.06 22.62
C THR A 56 7.14 -17.17 22.20
N GLN A 57 7.56 -16.41 21.20
CA GLN A 57 8.89 -16.44 20.63
C GLN A 57 9.76 -15.30 21.14
N GLU A 58 11.04 -15.59 21.39
CA GLU A 58 12.01 -14.57 21.79
C GLU A 58 12.38 -13.65 20.62
N VAL A 59 12.36 -12.35 20.90
CA VAL A 59 12.78 -11.34 19.93
C VAL A 59 14.30 -11.22 19.95
N PRO A 60 14.98 -11.37 18.80
CA PRO A 60 16.43 -11.14 18.74
C PRO A 60 16.79 -9.71 19.15
N ALA A 61 17.87 -9.55 19.92
CA ALA A 61 18.23 -8.26 20.56
C ALA A 61 18.43 -7.08 19.60
N ASP A 62 18.80 -7.35 18.35
CA ASP A 62 19.12 -6.32 17.33
C ASP A 62 17.91 -5.89 16.53
N TYR A 63 16.70 -6.44 16.79
CA TYR A 63 15.51 -6.15 16.02
C TYR A 63 14.63 -5.12 16.71
N LYS A 64 14.08 -4.21 15.90
CA LYS A 64 13.13 -3.17 16.34
C LYS A 64 11.71 -3.51 15.88
N GLU A 65 10.73 -3.34 16.75
CA GLU A 65 9.32 -3.54 16.39
C GLU A 65 8.90 -2.52 15.32
N ILE A 66 8.19 -2.99 14.31
CA ILE A 66 7.59 -2.15 13.26
C ILE A 66 6.11 -2.47 13.13
N SER A 67 5.30 -1.43 12.98
CA SER A 67 3.86 -1.58 12.71
C SER A 67 3.59 -1.34 11.23
N PHE A 68 2.98 -2.31 10.57
CA PHE A 68 2.47 -2.15 9.20
C PHE A 68 1.02 -1.69 9.21
N VAL A 69 0.60 -1.00 8.14
CA VAL A 69 -0.77 -0.51 8.00
C VAL A 69 -1.74 -1.66 7.70
N CYS A 70 -1.35 -2.55 6.77
CA CYS A 70 -2.17 -3.67 6.34
C CYS A 70 -1.72 -4.95 7.04
N LEU A 71 -2.45 -5.32 8.10
CA LEU A 71 -2.26 -6.55 8.84
C LEU A 71 -3.57 -7.33 8.89
N ARG A 72 -3.46 -8.64 9.03
CA ARG A 72 -4.59 -9.50 9.41
C ARG A 72 -4.99 -9.25 10.87
N PRO A 73 -6.18 -9.68 11.30
CA PRO A 73 -6.62 -9.50 12.68
C PRO A 73 -5.66 -10.08 13.72
N ASP A 74 -4.98 -11.17 13.40
CA ASP A 74 -3.97 -11.82 14.25
C ASP A 74 -2.60 -11.12 14.25
N GLY A 75 -2.44 -10.00 13.52
CA GLY A 75 -1.17 -9.27 13.39
C GLY A 75 -0.23 -9.78 12.30
N SER A 76 -0.56 -10.89 11.64
CA SER A 76 0.23 -11.42 10.53
C SER A 76 0.17 -10.52 9.29
N LEU A 77 1.17 -10.63 8.43
CA LEU A 77 1.23 -9.84 7.19
C LEU A 77 0.18 -10.31 6.18
N GLU A 78 -0.54 -9.36 5.61
CA GLU A 78 -1.41 -9.66 4.48
C GLU A 78 -0.58 -9.78 3.19
N LEU A 79 -0.78 -10.87 2.47
CA LEU A 79 -0.06 -11.09 1.22
C LEU A 79 -0.65 -10.23 0.10
N PRO A 80 0.17 -9.51 -0.68
CA PRO A 80 -0.29 -8.71 -1.83
C PRO A 80 -1.13 -9.52 -2.84
N SER A 81 -0.83 -10.81 -3.00
CA SER A 81 -1.60 -11.72 -3.84
C SER A 81 -3.04 -11.91 -3.36
N THR A 82 -3.26 -11.97 -2.06
CA THR A 82 -4.61 -12.11 -1.47
C THR A 82 -5.47 -10.90 -1.80
N LEU A 83 -4.93 -9.68 -1.67
CA LEU A 83 -5.65 -8.45 -2.06
C LEU A 83 -6.05 -8.47 -3.54
N GLY A 84 -5.13 -8.92 -4.41
CA GLY A 84 -5.41 -9.06 -5.84
C GLY A 84 -6.49 -10.10 -6.16
N ILE A 85 -6.52 -11.22 -5.42
CA ILE A 85 -7.55 -12.28 -5.57
C ILE A 85 -8.91 -11.76 -5.12
N VAL A 86 -8.98 -11.15 -3.93
CA VAL A 86 -10.23 -10.61 -3.39
C VAL A 86 -10.77 -9.51 -4.30
N CYS A 87 -9.92 -8.59 -4.75
CA CYS A 87 -10.30 -7.52 -5.67
C CYS A 87 -10.93 -8.08 -6.95
N ARG A 88 -10.30 -9.06 -7.61
CA ARG A 88 -10.84 -9.71 -8.81
C ARG A 88 -12.13 -10.47 -8.53
N SER A 89 -12.23 -11.14 -7.39
CA SER A 89 -13.45 -11.89 -7.01
C SER A 89 -14.65 -10.96 -6.81
N VAL A 90 -14.45 -9.79 -6.23
CA VAL A 90 -15.48 -8.77 -6.05
C VAL A 90 -15.83 -8.11 -7.40
N ALA A 91 -14.81 -7.72 -8.16
CA ALA A 91 -14.98 -7.05 -9.45
C ALA A 91 -15.82 -7.86 -10.45
N LYS A 92 -15.60 -9.18 -10.52
CA LYS A 92 -16.39 -10.09 -11.37
C LYS A 92 -17.88 -10.14 -11.04
N LYS A 93 -18.31 -9.66 -9.87
CA LYS A 93 -19.72 -9.61 -9.45
C LYS A 93 -20.36 -8.25 -9.72
N LEU A 94 -19.60 -7.29 -10.21
CA LEU A 94 -20.05 -5.93 -10.47
C LEU A 94 -20.03 -5.67 -11.98
N GLU A 95 -21.20 -5.35 -12.51
CA GLU A 95 -21.35 -5.00 -13.94
C GLU A 95 -20.44 -3.83 -14.32
N GLY A 96 -19.68 -4.01 -15.41
CA GLY A 96 -18.72 -3.02 -15.92
C GLY A 96 -17.35 -3.03 -15.19
N PHE A 97 -17.13 -3.93 -14.23
CA PHE A 97 -15.87 -4.05 -13.50
C PHE A 97 -15.18 -5.41 -13.70
N GLU A 98 -15.62 -6.23 -14.64
CA GLU A 98 -15.16 -7.61 -14.82
C GLU A 98 -13.64 -7.70 -15.04
N GLU A 99 -13.07 -6.71 -15.74
CA GLU A 99 -11.63 -6.60 -16.03
C GLU A 99 -10.86 -5.77 -14.98
N PHE A 100 -11.55 -5.36 -13.90
CA PHE A 100 -10.92 -4.50 -12.89
C PHE A 100 -9.88 -5.28 -12.08
N HIS A 101 -8.72 -4.65 -11.89
CA HIS A 101 -7.66 -5.15 -11.03
C HIS A 101 -7.10 -4.05 -10.11
N PHE A 102 -6.57 -4.44 -8.96
CA PHE A 102 -6.17 -3.53 -7.88
C PHE A 102 -5.22 -2.41 -8.34
N HIS A 103 -4.32 -2.70 -9.28
CA HIS A 103 -3.36 -1.69 -9.78
C HIS A 103 -4.02 -0.54 -10.56
N GLN A 104 -5.25 -0.73 -11.07
CA GLN A 104 -5.99 0.33 -11.75
C GLN A 104 -6.35 1.49 -10.81
N LEU A 105 -6.47 1.26 -9.50
CA LEU A 105 -6.65 2.33 -8.51
C LEU A 105 -5.48 3.32 -8.56
N ARG A 106 -4.26 2.81 -8.73
CA ARG A 106 -3.08 3.65 -8.89
C ARG A 106 -3.12 4.45 -10.19
N HIS A 107 -3.57 3.85 -11.30
CA HIS A 107 -3.73 4.55 -12.56
C HIS A 107 -4.78 5.66 -12.47
N THR A 108 -5.93 5.37 -11.87
CA THR A 108 -6.98 6.36 -11.63
C THR A 108 -6.48 7.51 -10.76
N TYR A 109 -5.77 7.23 -9.69
CA TYR A 109 -5.19 8.25 -8.83
C TYR A 109 -4.19 9.13 -9.59
N THR A 110 -3.30 8.52 -10.40
CA THR A 110 -2.36 9.24 -11.28
C THR A 110 -3.08 10.18 -12.22
N SER A 111 -4.08 9.66 -12.93
CA SER A 111 -4.85 10.44 -13.92
C SER A 111 -5.60 11.59 -13.27
N ASN A 112 -6.20 11.35 -12.10
CA ASN A 112 -6.93 12.40 -11.37
C ASN A 112 -6.00 13.53 -10.90
N LEU A 113 -4.82 13.21 -10.36
CA LEU A 113 -3.85 14.23 -9.95
C LEU A 113 -3.43 15.10 -11.14
N LEU A 114 -3.05 14.48 -12.25
CA LEU A 114 -2.60 15.20 -13.45
C LEU A 114 -3.73 16.03 -14.08
N SER A 115 -4.97 15.51 -14.11
CA SER A 115 -6.14 16.24 -14.60
C SER A 115 -6.50 17.43 -13.72
N ASN A 116 -6.17 17.38 -12.43
CA ASN A 116 -6.33 18.50 -11.49
C ASN A 116 -5.11 19.45 -11.45
N GLY A 117 -4.20 19.34 -12.42
CA GLY A 117 -3.08 20.26 -12.59
C GLY A 117 -1.83 19.98 -11.76
N ALA A 118 -1.74 18.81 -11.12
CA ALA A 118 -0.51 18.42 -10.42
C ALA A 118 0.65 18.26 -11.42
N ALA A 119 1.84 18.75 -11.06
CA ALA A 119 3.01 18.62 -11.91
C ALA A 119 3.41 17.14 -12.06
N PRO A 120 3.72 16.65 -13.28
CA PRO A 120 4.07 15.25 -13.52
C PRO A 120 5.22 14.74 -12.65
N LYS A 121 6.16 15.62 -12.31
CA LYS A 121 7.31 15.30 -11.46
C LYS A 121 6.87 15.02 -10.02
N ASP A 122 5.98 15.83 -9.47
CA ASP A 122 5.44 15.65 -8.11
C ASP A 122 4.64 14.37 -8.01
N VAL A 123 3.83 14.07 -9.04
CA VAL A 123 3.07 12.81 -9.14
C VAL A 123 4.00 11.61 -9.22
N GLN A 124 5.10 11.71 -9.99
CA GLN A 124 6.13 10.66 -10.06
C GLN A 124 6.72 10.38 -8.68
N GLU A 125 7.12 11.43 -7.96
CA GLU A 125 7.73 11.31 -6.62
C GLU A 125 6.73 10.75 -5.60
N LEU A 126 5.50 11.24 -5.58
CA LEU A 126 4.43 10.75 -4.72
C LEU A 126 4.14 9.27 -4.92
N LEU A 127 4.11 8.83 -6.18
CA LEU A 127 3.86 7.43 -6.53
C LEU A 127 5.11 6.55 -6.43
N GLY A 128 6.31 7.15 -6.49
CA GLY A 128 7.57 6.42 -6.53
C GLY A 128 7.81 5.68 -7.86
N HIS A 129 7.36 6.26 -8.96
CA HIS A 129 7.75 5.78 -10.28
C HIS A 129 9.24 6.07 -10.51
N SER A 130 9.99 5.08 -10.99
CA SER A 130 11.41 5.23 -11.30
C SER A 130 11.64 6.23 -12.45
N ASP A 131 10.66 6.38 -13.34
CA ASP A 131 10.70 7.26 -14.49
C ASP A 131 9.38 8.03 -14.64
N VAL A 132 9.47 9.32 -14.98
CA VAL A 132 8.33 10.20 -15.24
C VAL A 132 7.55 9.78 -16.48
N SER A 133 8.20 9.12 -17.43
CA SER A 133 7.54 8.59 -18.64
C SER A 133 6.40 7.63 -18.29
N THR A 134 6.55 6.82 -17.25
CA THR A 134 5.49 5.94 -16.75
C THR A 134 4.24 6.75 -16.34
N THR A 135 4.44 7.85 -15.62
CA THR A 135 3.35 8.75 -15.20
C THR A 135 2.66 9.39 -16.40
N MET A 136 3.44 9.87 -17.38
CA MET A 136 2.92 10.50 -18.58
C MET A 136 2.18 9.53 -19.51
N ASN A 137 2.66 8.30 -19.64
CA ASN A 137 2.00 7.26 -20.43
C ASN A 137 0.62 6.89 -19.87
N ILE A 138 0.50 6.77 -18.55
CA ILE A 138 -0.79 6.52 -17.87
C ILE A 138 -1.77 7.66 -18.19
N TYR A 139 -1.33 8.89 -18.07
CA TYR A 139 -2.16 10.06 -18.36
C TYR A 139 -2.58 10.14 -19.83
N ALA A 140 -1.64 9.96 -20.76
CA ALA A 140 -1.93 9.99 -22.19
C ALA A 140 -2.94 8.90 -22.60
N HIS A 141 -2.87 7.73 -21.98
CA HIS A 141 -3.81 6.64 -22.23
C HIS A 141 -5.22 6.99 -21.74
N SER A 142 -5.35 7.50 -20.50
CA SER A 142 -6.64 7.90 -19.93
C SER A 142 -7.30 9.05 -20.70
N THR A 143 -6.51 10.05 -21.11
CA THR A 143 -6.99 11.19 -21.90
C THR A 143 -7.46 10.77 -23.29
N ARG A 144 -6.79 9.84 -23.96
CA ARG A 144 -7.25 9.29 -25.26
C ARG A 144 -8.55 8.52 -25.12
N LYS A 145 -8.70 7.74 -24.04
CA LYS A 145 -9.93 7.01 -23.75
C LYS A 145 -11.09 7.99 -23.53
N ALA A 146 -10.92 8.98 -22.66
CA ALA A 146 -11.93 10.01 -22.39
C ALA A 146 -12.36 10.76 -23.65
N LYS A 147 -11.42 11.13 -24.53
CA LYS A 147 -11.74 11.77 -25.83
C LYS A 147 -12.55 10.86 -26.75
N ARG A 148 -12.27 9.56 -26.76
CA ARG A 148 -13.01 8.58 -27.57
C ARG A 148 -14.44 8.38 -27.05
N ASP A 149 -14.59 8.32 -25.74
CA ASP A 149 -15.88 8.10 -25.07
C ASP A 149 -16.78 9.36 -25.13
N SER A 150 -16.20 10.52 -25.49
CA SER A 150 -16.90 11.83 -25.65
C SER A 150 -17.23 12.18 -27.10
N ALA A 151 -16.79 11.38 -28.08
CA ALA A 151 -17.02 11.58 -29.52
C ALA A 151 -18.12 10.67 -30.02
#